data_40675f6a6675086e85f892746c14ecaa
#
_entry.id   40675f6a6675086e85f892746c14ecaa
#
_cell.length_a   1.000
_cell.length_b   1.000
_cell.length_c   1.000
_cell.angle_alpha   90.00
_cell.angle_beta   90.00
_cell.angle_gamma   90.00
#
_symmetry.space_group_name_H-M   'P 1'
#
loop_
_entity.id
_entity.type
_entity.pdbx_description
1 polymer ?
#
loop_
_entity_poly.entity_id
_entity_poly.type
_entity_poly.pdbx_seq_one_letter_code
_entity_poly.pdbx_strand_id
1 'polypeptide(L)'
;PTFSTSKDGKIWSEPKILIQEAGREAKTIRPYLKVVSDGKSSIHFTFTNGHPRNEPLNSVYYMKYENGKFFTANGKQIGLMENLPVSHANSDIVYNGKLTGIRAWVWDIALDEDGNPVIAYTRLPSETDHRYAYARWTGKFWLDVEITPGGRWFPETPDGKNEFESHYSGGISLVQSDPSSVYLSRMVDGQFEIEKWTTVDNGASWSFLSITKKSTQLNARPVSPRGYNGKNDYVLWMTGNYIHYTNYQTKIKMHLQQ
;
A
#
# COMPACT_ATOMS: atom_id res chain seq x y z
N PRO A 1 6.81 9.76 9.19
CA PRO A 1 5.52 10.44 9.01
C PRO A 1 5.20 11.33 10.19
N THR A 2 4.57 12.50 9.91
CA THR A 2 4.08 13.46 10.89
C THR A 2 2.57 13.64 10.72
N PHE A 3 1.91 14.12 11.74
CA PHE A 3 0.50 14.50 11.70
C PHE A 3 0.24 15.75 12.52
N SER A 4 -0.86 16.42 12.21
CA SER A 4 -1.45 17.51 12.97
C SER A 4 -2.93 17.21 13.19
N THR A 5 -3.52 17.79 14.21
CA THR A 5 -4.95 17.66 14.54
C THR A 5 -5.64 19.00 14.51
N SER A 6 -6.91 19.02 14.14
CA SER A 6 -7.77 20.19 14.18
C SER A 6 -9.15 19.81 14.71
N LYS A 7 -9.78 20.72 15.44
CA LYS A 7 -11.17 20.56 15.91
C LYS A 7 -12.19 21.15 14.93
N ASP A 8 -11.77 22.10 14.12
CA ASP A 8 -12.63 22.91 13.24
C ASP A 8 -12.20 22.89 11.76
N GLY A 9 -11.09 22.16 11.45
CA GLY A 9 -10.48 22.12 10.13
C GLY A 9 -9.76 23.42 9.71
N LYS A 10 -9.68 24.42 10.57
CA LYS A 10 -9.06 25.73 10.29
C LYS A 10 -7.78 25.95 11.10
N ILE A 11 -7.83 25.65 12.38
CA ILE A 11 -6.68 25.78 13.29
C ILE A 11 -6.11 24.40 13.55
N TRP A 12 -4.82 24.22 13.25
CA TRP A 12 -4.12 22.95 13.36
C TRP A 12 -3.08 22.98 14.47
N SER A 13 -2.92 21.87 15.14
CA SER A 13 -1.83 21.70 16.13
C SER A 13 -0.46 21.71 15.45
N GLU A 14 0.58 21.99 16.22
CA GLU A 14 1.94 21.75 15.77
C GLU A 14 2.11 20.28 15.32
N PRO A 15 2.90 20.04 14.25
CA PRO A 15 3.09 18.70 13.74
C PRO A 15 3.90 17.85 14.73
N LYS A 16 3.47 16.59 14.90
CA LYS A 16 4.16 15.58 15.71
C LYS A 16 4.63 14.42 14.86
N ILE A 17 5.78 13.84 15.20
CA ILE A 17 6.26 12.62 14.57
C ILE A 17 5.41 11.46 15.09
N LEU A 18 4.79 10.70 14.17
CA LEU A 18 3.94 9.55 14.49
C LEU A 18 4.76 8.28 14.71
N ILE A 19 5.66 7.99 13.77
CA ILE A 19 6.44 6.75 13.76
C ILE A 19 7.91 7.10 13.56
N GLN A 20 8.78 6.50 14.37
CA GLN A 20 10.23 6.63 14.25
C GLN A 20 10.92 5.33 14.67
N GLU A 21 11.96 4.94 13.98
CA GLU A 21 12.83 3.85 14.40
C GLU A 21 13.71 4.31 15.56
N ALA A 22 13.76 3.50 16.63
CA ALA A 22 14.61 3.79 17.76
C ALA A 22 16.10 3.79 17.34
N GLY A 23 16.84 4.82 17.77
CA GLY A 23 18.27 4.96 17.50
C GLY A 23 18.64 5.49 16.11
N ARG A 24 17.64 5.82 15.26
CA ARG A 24 17.90 6.44 13.96
C ARG A 24 17.37 7.87 13.89
N GLU A 25 18.15 8.76 13.33
CA GLU A 25 17.71 10.13 13.12
C GLU A 25 16.58 10.17 12.09
N ALA A 26 15.52 10.95 12.37
CA ALA A 26 14.35 11.11 11.50
C ALA A 26 14.68 11.63 10.09
N LYS A 27 15.89 12.15 9.88
CA LYS A 27 16.36 12.67 8.59
C LYS A 27 16.78 11.58 7.60
N THR A 28 17.17 10.40 8.09
CA THR A 28 17.79 9.34 7.27
C THR A 28 16.79 8.27 6.84
N ILE A 29 15.72 8.06 7.60
CA ILE A 29 14.73 7.01 7.33
C ILE A 29 13.33 7.59 7.43
N ARG A 30 12.58 7.46 6.35
CA ARG A 30 11.20 7.93 6.24
C ARG A 30 10.29 6.76 5.95
N PRO A 31 9.62 6.21 6.97
CA PRO A 31 8.58 5.20 6.75
C PRO A 31 7.55 5.67 5.74
N TYR A 32 7.23 4.84 4.75
CA TYR A 32 6.08 5.04 3.88
C TYR A 32 4.85 4.55 4.59
N LEU A 33 3.79 5.33 4.55
CA LEU A 33 2.58 5.13 5.32
C LEU A 33 1.36 5.09 4.41
N LYS A 34 0.46 4.13 4.67
CA LYS A 34 -0.92 4.13 4.20
C LYS A 34 -1.86 4.08 5.39
N VAL A 35 -3.04 4.65 5.23
CA VAL A 35 -3.98 4.84 6.34
C VAL A 35 -5.41 4.60 5.89
N VAL A 36 -6.22 4.01 6.76
CA VAL A 36 -7.67 3.91 6.61
C VAL A 36 -8.32 4.15 7.97
N SER A 37 -9.50 4.74 7.98
CA SER A 37 -10.33 4.91 9.19
C SER A 37 -11.60 4.08 9.06
N ASP A 38 -12.11 3.60 10.18
CA ASP A 38 -13.46 3.02 10.29
C ASP A 38 -14.58 4.07 10.21
N GLY A 39 -14.20 5.36 10.10
CA GLY A 39 -15.12 6.49 10.09
C GLY A 39 -15.77 6.80 11.45
N LYS A 40 -15.34 6.17 12.52
CA LYS A 40 -15.91 6.30 13.89
C LYS A 40 -14.84 6.68 14.91
N SER A 41 -14.02 5.74 15.31
CA SER A 41 -13.12 5.90 16.46
C SER A 41 -11.70 5.41 16.21
N SER A 42 -11.45 4.65 15.14
CA SER A 42 -10.16 4.07 14.87
C SER A 42 -9.53 4.52 13.56
N ILE A 43 -8.21 4.55 13.57
CA ILE A 43 -7.38 4.79 12.40
C ILE A 43 -6.36 3.64 12.33
N HIS A 44 -6.31 2.98 11.19
CA HIS A 44 -5.42 1.87 10.92
C HIS A 44 -4.28 2.32 10.01
N PHE A 45 -3.08 1.92 10.37
CA PHE A 45 -1.85 2.30 9.66
C PHE A 45 -1.11 1.07 9.21
N THR A 46 -0.67 1.07 7.96
CA THR A 46 0.38 0.16 7.49
C THR A 46 1.56 0.96 6.99
N PHE A 47 2.77 0.52 7.26
CA PHE A 47 3.97 1.29 6.95
C PHE A 47 5.20 0.38 6.80
N THR A 48 6.28 0.96 6.30
CA THR A 48 7.55 0.29 6.07
C THR A 48 8.65 0.88 6.96
N ASN A 49 9.84 0.24 6.99
CA ASN A 49 11.01 0.87 7.61
C ASN A 49 11.35 2.19 6.92
N GLY A 50 11.41 2.17 5.59
CA GLY A 50 11.73 3.32 4.77
C GLY A 50 11.42 3.07 3.30
N HIS A 51 12.16 3.76 2.43
CA HIS A 51 12.08 3.53 0.99
C HIS A 51 12.85 2.25 0.61
N PRO A 52 12.29 1.34 -0.18
CA PRO A 52 12.93 0.06 -0.49
C PRO A 52 14.28 0.18 -1.22
N ARG A 53 14.57 1.30 -1.86
CA ARG A 53 15.89 1.59 -2.43
C ARG A 53 16.96 1.68 -1.35
N ASN A 54 16.66 2.32 -0.23
CA ASN A 54 17.59 2.58 0.85
C ASN A 54 17.53 1.52 1.96
N GLU A 55 16.48 0.69 1.95
CA GLU A 55 16.22 -0.35 2.93
C GLU A 55 16.14 -1.72 2.23
N PRO A 56 17.28 -2.41 2.05
CA PRO A 56 17.36 -3.67 1.31
C PRO A 56 16.57 -4.82 1.96
N LEU A 57 16.22 -4.69 3.25
CA LEU A 57 15.43 -5.64 4.03
C LEU A 57 14.11 -5.02 4.51
N ASN A 58 13.57 -4.09 3.73
CA ASN A 58 12.36 -3.34 4.06
C ASN A 58 11.19 -4.26 4.35
N SER A 59 10.59 -4.09 5.53
CA SER A 59 9.46 -4.89 6.01
C SER A 59 8.16 -4.08 5.98
N VAL A 60 7.02 -4.75 6.10
CA VAL A 60 5.70 -4.12 6.22
C VAL A 60 5.18 -4.33 7.63
N TYR A 61 4.70 -3.26 8.22
CA TYR A 61 4.20 -3.20 9.59
C TYR A 61 2.75 -2.74 9.65
N TYR A 62 2.11 -2.98 10.79
CA TYR A 62 0.77 -2.50 11.09
C TYR A 62 0.64 -2.02 12.52
N MET A 63 -0.18 -0.98 12.72
CA MET A 63 -0.70 -0.56 14.01
C MET A 63 -2.08 0.07 13.86
N LYS A 64 -2.86 0.09 14.96
CA LYS A 64 -4.14 0.79 15.05
C LYS A 64 -4.05 1.88 16.12
N TYR A 65 -4.61 3.04 15.84
CA TYR A 65 -4.91 4.08 16.82
C TYR A 65 -6.38 4.03 17.20
N GLU A 66 -6.66 4.13 18.48
CA GLU A 66 -8.01 4.24 19.00
C GLU A 66 -7.98 4.91 20.39
N ASN A 67 -8.81 5.94 20.60
CA ASN A 67 -9.00 6.62 21.90
C ASN A 67 -7.68 7.02 22.61
N GLY A 68 -6.75 7.65 21.88
CA GLY A 68 -5.48 8.11 22.43
C GLY A 68 -4.40 7.05 22.60
N LYS A 69 -4.64 5.82 22.16
CA LYS A 69 -3.76 4.67 22.32
C LYS A 69 -3.43 4.01 20.98
N PHE A 70 -2.28 3.36 20.93
CA PHE A 70 -1.88 2.55 19.77
C PHE A 70 -1.86 1.07 20.15
N PHE A 71 -2.28 0.23 19.19
CA PHE A 71 -2.44 -1.20 19.39
C PHE A 71 -1.89 -1.99 18.19
N THR A 72 -1.51 -3.22 18.43
CA THR A 72 -1.35 -4.26 17.42
C THR A 72 -2.73 -4.78 16.96
N ALA A 73 -2.78 -5.60 15.90
CA ALA A 73 -4.03 -6.18 15.39
C ALA A 73 -4.73 -7.09 16.41
N ASN A 74 -3.97 -7.75 17.28
CA ASN A 74 -4.53 -8.59 18.36
C ASN A 74 -4.94 -7.80 19.61
N GLY A 75 -4.90 -6.45 19.57
CA GLY A 75 -5.33 -5.60 20.67
C GLY A 75 -4.28 -5.33 21.76
N LYS A 76 -3.03 -5.76 21.59
CA LYS A 76 -1.96 -5.41 22.54
C LYS A 76 -1.62 -3.93 22.39
N GLN A 77 -1.69 -3.17 23.50
CA GLN A 77 -1.27 -1.77 23.52
C GLN A 77 0.23 -1.63 23.35
N ILE A 78 0.67 -0.74 22.44
CA ILE A 78 2.07 -0.51 22.06
C ILE A 78 2.53 0.94 22.26
N GLY A 79 1.61 1.85 22.53
CA GLY A 79 1.94 3.27 22.74
C GLY A 79 0.76 4.10 23.17
N LEU A 80 1.05 5.37 23.51
CA LEU A 80 0.08 6.40 23.85
C LEU A 80 0.32 7.62 22.97
N MET A 81 -0.74 8.38 22.66
CA MET A 81 -0.64 9.62 21.88
C MET A 81 0.24 10.69 22.57
N GLU A 82 0.32 10.67 23.90
CA GLU A 82 1.17 11.56 24.68
C GLU A 82 2.65 11.20 24.62
N ASN A 83 2.98 9.93 24.32
CA ASN A 83 4.34 9.36 24.32
C ASN A 83 4.88 9.09 22.90
N LEU A 84 4.47 9.90 21.92
CA LEU A 84 4.97 9.78 20.54
C LEU A 84 6.45 10.14 20.43
N PRO A 85 7.16 9.56 19.44
CA PRO A 85 6.73 8.66 18.37
C PRO A 85 6.57 7.22 18.81
N VAL A 86 5.71 6.44 18.08
CA VAL A 86 5.65 4.98 18.23
C VAL A 86 6.84 4.36 17.48
N SER A 87 7.52 3.41 18.12
CA SER A 87 8.56 2.62 17.44
C SER A 87 7.93 1.53 16.60
N HIS A 88 8.41 1.35 15.36
CA HIS A 88 7.97 0.25 14.51
C HIS A 88 8.30 -1.13 15.11
N ALA A 89 9.33 -1.24 15.95
CA ALA A 89 9.68 -2.48 16.64
C ALA A 89 8.57 -2.99 17.59
N ASN A 90 7.67 -2.13 18.02
CA ASN A 90 6.52 -2.48 18.87
C ASN A 90 5.26 -2.85 18.07
N SER A 91 5.25 -2.58 16.77
CA SER A 91 4.11 -2.80 15.88
C SER A 91 4.08 -4.25 15.37
N ASP A 92 2.94 -4.67 14.81
CA ASP A 92 2.89 -5.97 14.13
C ASP A 92 3.83 -5.98 12.93
N ILE A 93 4.52 -7.08 12.75
CA ILE A 93 5.21 -7.38 11.50
C ILE A 93 4.22 -8.16 10.62
N VAL A 94 3.75 -7.51 9.55
CA VAL A 94 2.87 -8.12 8.56
C VAL A 94 3.69 -8.96 7.58
N TYR A 95 4.82 -8.39 7.13
CA TYR A 95 5.80 -9.07 6.29
C TYR A 95 7.21 -8.74 6.77
N ASN A 96 8.02 -9.77 6.95
CA ASN A 96 9.37 -9.63 7.49
C ASN A 96 10.44 -9.75 6.39
N GLY A 97 10.87 -8.60 5.85
CA GLY A 97 11.93 -8.55 4.85
C GLY A 97 13.29 -9.05 5.34
N LYS A 98 13.56 -8.93 6.66
CA LYS A 98 14.81 -9.47 7.25
C LYS A 98 14.83 -10.99 7.27
N LEU A 99 13.67 -11.61 7.50
CA LEU A 99 13.56 -13.06 7.54
C LEU A 99 13.63 -13.67 6.13
N THR A 100 13.00 -13.02 5.16
CA THR A 100 12.91 -13.54 3.78
C THR A 100 14.09 -13.15 2.90
N GLY A 101 14.85 -12.12 3.28
CA GLY A 101 15.87 -11.52 2.43
C GLY A 101 15.31 -10.70 1.27
N ILE A 102 13.99 -10.49 1.21
CA ILE A 102 13.30 -9.79 0.13
C ILE A 102 12.66 -8.52 0.68
N ARG A 103 12.99 -7.37 0.12
CA ARG A 103 12.40 -6.09 0.49
C ARG A 103 10.96 -5.97 0.02
N ALA A 104 10.15 -5.17 0.72
CA ALA A 104 8.76 -4.92 0.37
C ALA A 104 8.42 -3.43 0.36
N TRP A 105 7.29 -3.08 -0.27
CA TRP A 105 6.76 -1.72 -0.30
C TRP A 105 5.24 -1.70 -0.21
N VAL A 106 4.70 -0.91 0.71
CA VAL A 106 3.26 -0.83 0.97
C VAL A 106 2.54 0.02 -0.08
N TRP A 107 1.36 -0.45 -0.50
CA TRP A 107 0.52 0.24 -1.48
C TRP A 107 -0.81 0.71 -0.92
N ASP A 108 -1.55 -0.15 -0.23
CA ASP A 108 -2.90 0.19 0.24
C ASP A 108 -3.27 -0.55 1.51
N ILE A 109 -4.30 -0.06 2.20
CA ILE A 109 -4.93 -0.68 3.36
C ILE A 109 -6.44 -0.44 3.30
N ALA A 110 -7.22 -1.47 3.63
CA ALA A 110 -8.67 -1.43 3.79
C ALA A 110 -9.09 -2.18 5.04
N LEU A 111 -10.37 -2.10 5.39
CA LEU A 111 -10.98 -2.91 6.46
C LEU A 111 -12.02 -3.84 5.82
N ASP A 112 -12.05 -5.09 6.27
CA ASP A 112 -13.13 -5.99 5.90
C ASP A 112 -14.42 -5.66 6.69
N GLU A 113 -15.48 -6.43 6.45
CA GLU A 113 -16.79 -6.25 7.10
C GLU A 113 -16.76 -6.38 8.63
N ASP A 114 -15.79 -7.15 9.15
CA ASP A 114 -15.55 -7.33 10.59
C ASP A 114 -14.60 -6.25 11.17
N GLY A 115 -14.12 -5.32 10.35
CA GLY A 115 -13.17 -4.28 10.73
C GLY A 115 -11.73 -4.78 10.83
N ASN A 116 -11.40 -5.97 10.31
CA ASN A 116 -10.03 -6.47 10.27
C ASN A 116 -9.25 -5.81 9.14
N PRO A 117 -7.99 -5.46 9.37
CA PRO A 117 -7.15 -4.84 8.35
C PRO A 117 -6.74 -5.84 7.25
N VAL A 118 -6.81 -5.33 6.03
CA VAL A 118 -6.33 -5.97 4.81
C VAL A 118 -5.33 -5.03 4.15
N ILE A 119 -4.17 -5.55 3.74
CA ILE A 119 -3.05 -4.77 3.24
C ILE A 119 -2.62 -5.30 1.87
N ALA A 120 -2.51 -4.41 0.89
CA ALA A 120 -1.89 -4.68 -0.40
C ALA A 120 -0.49 -4.07 -0.44
N TYR A 121 0.48 -4.84 -0.89
CA TYR A 121 1.87 -4.42 -0.95
C TYR A 121 2.62 -5.14 -2.07
N THR A 122 3.89 -4.79 -2.30
CA THR A 122 4.75 -5.48 -3.26
C THR A 122 5.96 -6.09 -2.55
N ARG A 123 6.39 -7.26 -3.02
CA ARG A 123 7.69 -7.87 -2.74
C ARG A 123 8.60 -7.64 -3.94
N LEU A 124 9.87 -7.39 -3.68
CA LEU A 124 10.84 -6.97 -4.67
C LEU A 124 12.05 -7.92 -4.65
N PRO A 125 11.91 -9.14 -5.21
CA PRO A 125 12.97 -10.15 -5.19
C PRO A 125 14.23 -9.72 -5.93
N SER A 126 14.07 -9.00 -7.05
CA SER A 126 15.18 -8.46 -7.84
C SER A 126 14.75 -7.19 -8.58
N GLU A 127 15.67 -6.53 -9.26
CA GLU A 127 15.39 -5.33 -10.07
C GLU A 127 14.50 -5.61 -11.28
N THR A 128 14.40 -6.84 -11.70
CA THR A 128 13.58 -7.25 -12.85
C THR A 128 12.31 -7.99 -12.44
N ASP A 129 12.09 -8.17 -11.15
CA ASP A 129 10.94 -8.91 -10.63
C ASP A 129 10.34 -8.16 -9.45
N HIS A 130 9.08 -7.77 -9.58
CA HIS A 130 8.25 -7.38 -8.45
C HIS A 130 6.96 -8.17 -8.46
N ARG A 131 6.41 -8.44 -7.26
CA ARG A 131 5.28 -9.29 -7.06
C ARG A 131 4.27 -8.64 -6.15
N TYR A 132 3.03 -8.61 -6.57
CA TYR A 132 1.93 -8.14 -5.73
C TYR A 132 1.62 -9.17 -4.66
N ALA A 133 1.46 -8.69 -3.45
CA ALA A 133 1.17 -9.46 -2.26
C ALA A 133 -0.01 -8.89 -1.49
N TYR A 134 -0.64 -9.74 -0.72
CA TYR A 134 -1.84 -9.50 0.03
C TYR A 134 -1.68 -10.05 1.43
N ALA A 135 -1.98 -9.25 2.44
CA ALA A 135 -2.01 -9.72 3.81
C ALA A 135 -3.33 -9.36 4.48
N ARG A 136 -3.89 -10.31 5.24
CA ARG A 136 -5.16 -10.16 5.95
C ARG A 136 -5.02 -10.60 7.39
N TRP A 137 -5.53 -9.81 8.31
CA TRP A 137 -5.65 -10.23 9.70
C TRP A 137 -6.84 -11.20 9.86
N THR A 138 -6.59 -12.40 10.37
CA THR A 138 -7.61 -13.46 10.53
C THR A 138 -8.33 -13.41 11.87
N GLY A 139 -8.05 -12.40 12.70
CA GLY A 139 -8.44 -12.37 14.11
C GLY A 139 -7.42 -13.06 15.04
N LYS A 140 -6.44 -13.79 14.47
CA LYS A 140 -5.42 -14.53 15.23
C LYS A 140 -3.99 -14.31 14.73
N PHE A 141 -3.81 -14.26 13.43
CA PHE A 141 -2.52 -14.10 12.78
C PHE A 141 -2.67 -13.38 11.42
N TRP A 142 -1.58 -12.86 10.89
CA TRP A 142 -1.51 -12.33 9.54
C TRP A 142 -1.38 -13.47 8.53
N LEU A 143 -2.40 -13.65 7.70
CA LEU A 143 -2.29 -14.47 6.50
C LEU A 143 -1.65 -13.62 5.42
N ASP A 144 -0.51 -14.06 4.89
CA ASP A 144 0.32 -13.32 3.96
C ASP A 144 0.64 -14.15 2.72
N VAL A 145 0.13 -13.74 1.55
CA VAL A 145 0.17 -14.49 0.29
C VAL A 145 0.60 -13.62 -0.88
N GLU A 146 1.18 -14.25 -1.89
CA GLU A 146 1.45 -13.63 -3.18
C GLU A 146 0.22 -13.74 -4.08
N ILE A 147 -0.10 -12.66 -4.82
CA ILE A 147 -1.20 -12.65 -5.79
C ILE A 147 -0.66 -13.04 -7.17
N THR A 148 0.29 -12.27 -7.70
CA THR A 148 0.81 -12.44 -9.06
C THR A 148 2.09 -11.63 -9.27
N PRO A 149 2.97 -12.04 -10.19
CA PRO A 149 4.04 -11.17 -10.67
C PRO A 149 3.50 -9.88 -11.29
N GLY A 150 4.10 -8.76 -10.97
CA GLY A 150 3.73 -7.43 -11.47
C GLY A 150 4.56 -6.96 -12.67
N GLY A 151 5.72 -7.56 -12.90
CA GLY A 151 6.67 -7.20 -13.95
C GLY A 151 8.03 -6.76 -13.40
N ARG A 152 8.73 -5.93 -14.15
CA ARG A 152 9.98 -5.31 -13.68
C ARG A 152 9.67 -4.32 -12.57
N TRP A 153 10.63 -4.16 -11.70
CA TRP A 153 10.51 -3.07 -10.77
C TRP A 153 11.62 -2.04 -10.97
N PHE A 154 11.80 -1.29 -10.01
CA PHE A 154 12.59 -0.17 -9.66
C PHE A 154 14.07 -0.33 -10.03
N PRO A 155 14.52 0.09 -11.18
CA PRO A 155 15.95 0.13 -11.43
C PRO A 155 16.56 1.20 -10.54
N GLU A 156 17.76 0.94 -10.04
CA GLU A 156 18.59 2.01 -9.53
C GLU A 156 18.82 3.00 -10.66
N THR A 157 18.46 4.25 -10.42
CA THR A 157 18.74 5.30 -11.40
C THR A 157 20.18 5.73 -11.23
N PRO A 158 21.03 5.61 -12.25
CA PRO A 158 22.37 6.16 -12.20
C PRO A 158 22.35 7.66 -11.93
N ASP A 159 23.38 8.17 -11.28
CA ASP A 159 23.53 9.59 -10.98
C ASP A 159 23.35 10.45 -12.23
N GLY A 160 22.56 11.52 -12.11
CA GLY A 160 22.25 12.44 -13.20
C GLY A 160 21.29 11.93 -14.28
N LYS A 161 20.65 10.76 -14.07
CA LYS A 161 19.61 10.22 -14.94
C LYS A 161 18.25 10.26 -14.26
N ASN A 162 17.18 10.43 -15.03
CA ASN A 162 15.81 10.31 -14.56
C ASN A 162 15.38 8.84 -14.54
N GLU A 163 14.64 8.46 -13.51
CA GLU A 163 14.00 7.15 -13.45
C GLU A 163 12.88 7.05 -14.47
N PHE A 164 12.81 5.90 -15.14
CA PHE A 164 11.59 5.51 -15.82
C PHE A 164 10.58 5.02 -14.80
N GLU A 165 9.72 5.89 -14.33
CA GLU A 165 8.74 5.55 -13.30
C GLU A 165 7.66 4.56 -13.77
N SER A 166 7.52 4.31 -15.06
CA SER A 166 6.70 3.22 -15.57
C SER A 166 7.17 1.84 -15.10
N HIS A 167 8.45 1.70 -14.75
CA HIS A 167 8.99 0.49 -14.13
C HIS A 167 8.79 0.45 -12.61
N TYR A 168 8.21 1.49 -12.04
CA TYR A 168 8.00 1.72 -10.62
C TYR A 168 6.79 1.00 -10.07
N SER A 169 6.49 -0.13 -10.56
CA SER A 169 5.26 -0.87 -10.39
C SER A 169 4.03 -0.14 -10.95
N GLY A 170 3.23 -0.84 -11.66
CA GLY A 170 1.95 -0.32 -12.13
C GLY A 170 1.01 0.07 -11.00
N GLY A 171 1.24 -0.42 -9.79
CA GLY A 171 0.45 -0.17 -8.59
C GLY A 171 -0.65 -1.20 -8.36
N ILE A 172 -1.08 -1.29 -7.11
CA ILE A 172 -2.19 -2.11 -6.65
C ILE A 172 -3.05 -1.30 -5.68
N SER A 173 -4.37 -1.46 -5.73
CA SER A 173 -5.34 -0.85 -4.83
C SER A 173 -6.38 -1.88 -4.40
N LEU A 174 -6.71 -1.90 -3.12
CA LEU A 174 -7.82 -2.70 -2.59
C LEU A 174 -9.16 -2.09 -3.01
N VAL A 175 -10.14 -2.92 -3.30
CA VAL A 175 -11.54 -2.48 -3.37
C VAL A 175 -11.99 -2.20 -1.94
N GLN A 176 -12.20 -0.92 -1.62
CA GLN A 176 -12.41 -0.49 -0.23
C GLN A 176 -13.72 -1.02 0.38
N SER A 177 -14.73 -1.32 -0.45
CA SER A 177 -16.00 -1.91 -0.04
C SER A 177 -15.97 -3.45 0.07
N ASP A 178 -15.00 -4.09 -0.59
CA ASP A 178 -14.76 -5.54 -0.56
C ASP A 178 -13.27 -5.83 -0.76
N PRO A 179 -12.46 -5.80 0.30
CA PRO A 179 -11.02 -5.98 0.19
C PRO A 179 -10.59 -7.43 -0.14
N SER A 180 -11.52 -8.35 -0.41
CA SER A 180 -11.23 -9.62 -1.09
C SER A 180 -10.94 -9.43 -2.59
N SER A 181 -11.13 -8.21 -3.10
CA SER A 181 -10.84 -7.80 -4.46
C SER A 181 -9.78 -6.70 -4.51
N VAL A 182 -8.92 -6.76 -5.51
CA VAL A 182 -7.90 -5.75 -5.78
C VAL A 182 -7.91 -5.37 -7.25
N TYR A 183 -7.60 -4.11 -7.55
CA TYR A 183 -7.20 -3.67 -8.88
C TYR A 183 -5.68 -3.53 -8.92
N LEU A 184 -5.07 -4.08 -9.92
CA LEU A 184 -3.62 -3.96 -10.11
C LEU A 184 -3.26 -3.71 -11.57
N SER A 185 -2.09 -3.13 -11.77
CA SER A 185 -1.49 -2.98 -13.08
C SER A 185 -0.30 -3.91 -13.18
N ARG A 186 -0.25 -4.75 -14.20
CA ARG A 186 0.88 -5.63 -14.46
C ARG A 186 1.28 -5.68 -15.91
N MET A 187 2.49 -6.16 -16.15
CA MET A 187 2.99 -6.35 -17.50
C MET A 187 2.32 -7.57 -18.16
N VAL A 188 1.57 -7.31 -19.23
CA VAL A 188 0.91 -8.33 -20.08
C VAL A 188 1.34 -8.07 -21.52
N ASP A 189 1.98 -9.03 -22.16
CA ASP A 189 2.44 -8.93 -23.56
C ASP A 189 3.23 -7.64 -23.89
N GLY A 190 4.08 -7.22 -22.96
CA GLY A 190 4.93 -6.03 -23.12
C GLY A 190 4.27 -4.69 -22.80
N GLN A 191 3.02 -4.67 -22.32
CA GLN A 191 2.31 -3.46 -21.92
C GLN A 191 1.72 -3.59 -20.53
N PHE A 192 1.64 -2.47 -19.79
CA PHE A 192 0.92 -2.44 -18.52
C PHE A 192 -0.58 -2.40 -18.74
N GLU A 193 -1.29 -3.38 -18.17
CA GLU A 193 -2.74 -3.53 -18.23
C GLU A 193 -3.35 -3.53 -16.83
N ILE A 194 -4.60 -3.03 -16.73
CA ILE A 194 -5.36 -3.06 -15.47
C ILE A 194 -6.18 -4.35 -15.42
N GLU A 195 -6.07 -5.05 -14.30
CA GLU A 195 -6.84 -6.25 -13.98
C GLU A 195 -7.51 -6.10 -12.62
N LYS A 196 -8.70 -6.69 -12.46
CA LYS A 196 -9.32 -6.95 -11.17
C LYS A 196 -9.04 -8.39 -10.77
N TRP A 197 -8.47 -8.59 -9.60
CA TRP A 197 -8.22 -9.90 -9.01
C TRP A 197 -9.09 -10.08 -7.77
N THR A 198 -9.71 -11.27 -7.62
CA THR A 198 -10.64 -11.58 -6.54
C THR A 198 -10.32 -12.95 -5.94
N THR A 199 -10.36 -13.01 -4.62
CA THR A 199 -10.24 -14.25 -3.84
C THR A 199 -11.55 -14.51 -3.11
N VAL A 200 -11.92 -15.79 -2.99
CA VAL A 200 -13.07 -16.26 -2.20
C VAL A 200 -12.64 -17.08 -0.99
N ASP A 201 -11.34 -17.30 -0.85
CA ASP A 201 -10.72 -18.17 0.16
C ASP A 201 -9.58 -17.47 0.91
N ASN A 202 -9.74 -16.15 1.14
CA ASN A 202 -8.80 -15.30 1.86
C ASN A 202 -7.39 -15.23 1.23
N GLY A 203 -7.28 -15.43 -0.08
CA GLY A 203 -6.03 -15.33 -0.81
C GLY A 203 -5.35 -16.66 -1.13
N ALA A 204 -5.94 -17.80 -0.75
CA ALA A 204 -5.39 -19.11 -1.11
C ALA A 204 -5.46 -19.35 -2.62
N SER A 205 -6.49 -18.82 -3.29
CA SER A 205 -6.58 -18.79 -4.74
C SER A 205 -7.11 -17.45 -5.25
N TRP A 206 -6.80 -17.17 -6.52
CA TRP A 206 -7.18 -15.91 -7.17
C TRP A 206 -7.73 -16.16 -8.57
N SER A 207 -8.80 -15.45 -8.91
CA SER A 207 -9.31 -15.32 -10.26
C SER A 207 -9.18 -13.87 -10.71
N PHE A 208 -9.10 -13.62 -12.03
CA PHE A 208 -8.98 -12.25 -12.52
C PHE A 208 -9.88 -11.94 -13.73
N LEU A 209 -10.21 -10.67 -13.84
CA LEU A 209 -10.89 -10.07 -14.97
C LEU A 209 -10.00 -8.94 -15.52
N SER A 210 -9.69 -8.99 -16.80
CA SER A 210 -8.97 -7.90 -17.45
C SER A 210 -9.90 -6.70 -17.67
N ILE A 211 -9.54 -5.55 -17.12
CA ILE A 211 -10.23 -4.28 -17.34
C ILE A 211 -9.73 -3.61 -18.62
N THR A 212 -8.44 -3.69 -18.89
CA THR A 212 -7.84 -3.24 -20.15
C THR A 212 -7.14 -4.42 -20.84
N LYS A 213 -7.06 -4.39 -22.17
CA LYS A 213 -6.45 -5.45 -22.98
C LYS A 213 -5.82 -4.87 -24.24
N LYS A 214 -4.66 -5.38 -24.63
CA LYS A 214 -3.95 -5.02 -25.87
C LYS A 214 -3.81 -3.51 -26.05
N SER A 215 -3.55 -2.83 -24.93
CA SER A 215 -3.43 -1.37 -24.93
C SER A 215 -2.19 -0.92 -25.69
N THR A 216 -2.31 0.20 -26.39
CA THR A 216 -1.19 0.86 -27.07
C THR A 216 -0.45 1.84 -26.16
N GLN A 217 -0.97 2.09 -24.97
CA GLN A 217 -0.43 3.01 -23.98
C GLN A 217 -0.39 2.32 -22.61
N LEU A 218 0.53 2.77 -21.78
CA LEU A 218 0.64 2.35 -20.39
C LEU A 218 -0.69 2.61 -19.65
N ASN A 219 -1.13 1.65 -18.83
CA ASN A 219 -2.19 1.78 -17.85
C ASN A 219 -1.62 1.44 -16.48
N ALA A 220 -1.58 2.41 -15.58
CA ALA A 220 -0.93 2.27 -14.29
C ALA A 220 -1.67 2.99 -13.18
N ARG A 221 -1.29 2.66 -11.95
CA ARG A 221 -1.77 3.29 -10.72
C ARG A 221 -3.30 3.25 -10.59
N PRO A 222 -3.88 2.04 -10.58
CA PRO A 222 -5.30 1.89 -10.30
C PRO A 222 -5.62 2.38 -8.88
N VAL A 223 -6.78 3.02 -8.75
CA VAL A 223 -7.30 3.50 -7.47
C VAL A 223 -8.78 3.14 -7.37
N SER A 224 -9.15 2.44 -6.31
CA SER A 224 -10.54 2.24 -5.92
C SER A 224 -10.98 3.41 -5.03
N PRO A 225 -12.12 4.05 -5.28
CA PRO A 225 -12.62 5.15 -4.47
C PRO A 225 -12.86 4.73 -3.02
N ARG A 226 -12.44 5.59 -2.09
CA ARG A 226 -12.70 5.39 -0.66
C ARG A 226 -14.06 5.97 -0.27
N GLY A 227 -14.71 5.34 0.71
CA GLY A 227 -16.02 5.80 1.21
C GLY A 227 -17.19 5.60 0.24
N TYR A 228 -16.98 4.89 -0.86
CA TYR A 228 -18.03 4.51 -1.79
C TYR A 228 -18.71 3.23 -1.30
N ASN A 229 -20.02 3.30 -1.08
CA ASN A 229 -20.87 2.20 -0.56
C ASN A 229 -21.91 1.74 -1.60
N GLY A 230 -21.74 2.09 -2.86
CA GLY A 230 -22.62 1.63 -3.95
C GLY A 230 -22.39 0.15 -4.28
N LYS A 231 -23.35 -0.41 -5.01
CA LYS A 231 -23.31 -1.82 -5.41
C LYS A 231 -22.27 -2.13 -6.49
N ASN A 232 -21.80 -1.11 -7.19
CA ASN A 232 -20.92 -1.25 -8.35
C ASN A 232 -19.49 -0.85 -7.96
N ASP A 233 -18.51 -1.58 -8.44
CA ASP A 233 -17.11 -1.20 -8.28
C ASP A 233 -16.69 -0.16 -9.30
N TYR A 234 -15.88 0.78 -8.84
CA TYR A 234 -15.21 1.75 -9.70
C TYR A 234 -13.70 1.57 -9.59
N VAL A 235 -13.04 1.69 -10.72
CA VAL A 235 -11.59 1.87 -10.74
C VAL A 235 -11.23 3.06 -11.63
N LEU A 236 -10.37 3.91 -11.11
CA LEU A 236 -9.71 4.96 -11.87
C LEU A 236 -8.26 4.57 -12.07
N TRP A 237 -7.68 4.92 -13.22
CA TRP A 237 -6.25 4.69 -13.46
C TRP A 237 -5.66 5.75 -14.37
N MET A 238 -4.36 5.86 -14.33
CA MET A 238 -3.60 6.71 -15.22
C MET A 238 -3.27 5.95 -16.51
N THR A 239 -3.52 6.57 -17.66
CA THR A 239 -3.14 6.01 -18.97
C THR A 239 -2.41 7.05 -19.81
N GLY A 240 -1.45 6.63 -20.61
CA GLY A 240 -0.71 7.50 -21.51
C GLY A 240 0.79 7.29 -21.49
N ASN A 241 1.54 8.31 -21.86
CA ASN A 241 2.99 8.31 -21.80
C ASN A 241 3.44 8.84 -20.43
N TYR A 242 3.98 7.96 -19.59
CA TYR A 242 4.48 8.31 -18.28
C TYR A 242 5.94 7.87 -18.16
N ILE A 243 6.85 8.81 -18.31
CA ILE A 243 8.29 8.56 -18.23
C ILE A 243 8.78 8.86 -16.81
N HIS A 244 8.41 10.04 -16.28
CA HIS A 244 8.84 10.53 -14.98
C HIS A 244 7.77 11.50 -14.44
N TYR A 245 7.72 11.72 -13.12
CA TYR A 245 6.73 12.64 -12.51
C TYR A 245 6.86 14.10 -13.00
N THR A 246 7.97 14.44 -13.64
CA THR A 246 8.19 15.75 -14.32
C THR A 246 8.07 15.68 -15.84
N ASN A 247 7.85 14.50 -16.42
CA ASN A 247 7.77 14.29 -17.87
C ASN A 247 6.70 13.23 -18.19
N TYR A 248 5.48 13.69 -18.40
CA TYR A 248 4.33 12.83 -18.67
C TYR A 248 3.28 13.50 -19.54
N GLN A 249 2.56 12.68 -20.31
CA GLN A 249 1.34 13.02 -21.04
C GLN A 249 0.31 11.93 -20.73
N THR A 250 -0.45 12.11 -19.68
CA THR A 250 -1.36 11.11 -19.16
C THR A 250 -2.80 11.63 -19.05
N LYS A 251 -3.73 10.70 -19.02
CA LYS A 251 -5.17 10.92 -18.78
C LYS A 251 -5.58 10.03 -17.63
N ILE A 252 -6.63 10.42 -16.93
CA ILE A 252 -7.34 9.54 -16.00
C ILE A 252 -8.46 8.87 -16.76
N LYS A 253 -8.50 7.56 -16.69
CA LYS A 253 -9.64 6.75 -17.17
C LYS A 253 -10.38 6.16 -15.97
N MET A 254 -11.62 5.83 -16.20
CA MET A 254 -12.50 5.19 -15.23
C MET A 254 -13.21 4.02 -15.87
N HIS A 255 -13.39 2.95 -15.11
CA HIS A 255 -14.27 1.84 -15.45
C HIS A 255 -15.26 1.63 -14.31
N LEU A 256 -16.52 1.41 -14.69
CA LEU A 256 -17.58 1.00 -13.80
C LEU A 256 -17.88 -0.47 -14.07
N GLN A 257 -17.65 -1.32 -13.10
CA GLN A 257 -18.07 -2.71 -13.17
C GLN A 257 -19.53 -2.79 -12.71
N GLN A 258 -20.40 -3.18 -13.62
CA GLN A 258 -21.83 -3.43 -13.35
C GLN A 258 -22.05 -4.80 -12.74
#